data_c388d097101353b9a94b9bc44c1c19fd
#
_entry.id   c388d097101353b9a94b9bc44c1c19fd
#
_cell.length_a   1.000
_cell.length_b   1.000
_cell.length_c   1.000
_cell.angle_alpha   90.00
_cell.angle_beta   90.00
_cell.angle_gamma   90.00
#
_symmetry.space_group_name_H-M   'P 1'
#
loop_
_entity.id
_entity.type
_entity.pdbx_description
1 polymer ?
#
loop_
_entity_poly.entity_id
_entity_poly.type
_entity_poly.pdbx_seq_one_letter_code
_entity_poly.pdbx_strand_id
1 'polypeptide(L)'
;MYQVLKPSRSSTLPMRHLNYHVRHWGPDTSPLPTLVLLHGWMDVSASYQFTVDALQQERRIIAPDWRGFGLTSSAQADHYFFADYLADLDLLLDHYAPGEAIDLVGHSMGGNVAMMYAGVRPERVRKLVNLEGFGLPATRPAQ
;
A
#
# COMPACT_ATOMS: atom_id res chain seq x y z
N MET A 1 -16.56 23.34 -0.80
CA MET A 1 -16.11 22.22 -1.68
C MET A 1 -14.66 21.92 -1.33
N TYR A 2 -14.29 20.65 -1.13
CA TYR A 2 -12.90 20.27 -0.86
C TYR A 2 -12.00 20.62 -2.04
N GLN A 3 -10.81 21.15 -1.76
CA GLN A 3 -9.81 21.48 -2.75
C GLN A 3 -8.54 20.67 -2.48
N VAL A 4 -8.08 19.94 -3.49
CA VAL A 4 -6.82 19.20 -3.45
C VAL A 4 -5.66 20.17 -3.28
N LEU A 5 -4.83 19.95 -2.26
CA LEU A 5 -3.64 20.76 -1.98
C LEU A 5 -2.38 20.19 -2.62
N LYS A 6 -2.26 18.85 -2.62
CA LYS A 6 -1.12 18.11 -3.18
C LYS A 6 -1.59 17.21 -4.31
N PRO A 7 -1.44 17.61 -5.58
CA PRO A 7 -1.93 16.84 -6.70
C PRO A 7 -1.20 15.49 -6.81
N SER A 8 -1.96 14.45 -7.13
CA SER A 8 -1.41 13.11 -7.38
C SER A 8 -1.09 12.87 -8.85
N ARG A 9 -0.15 11.96 -9.09
CA ARG A 9 0.14 11.37 -10.41
C ARG A 9 -0.19 9.89 -10.37
N SER A 10 -0.45 9.28 -11.52
CA SER A 10 -0.70 7.85 -11.66
C SER A 10 0.35 7.21 -12.55
N SER A 11 0.74 5.98 -12.21
CA SER A 11 1.52 5.10 -13.07
C SER A 11 0.92 3.71 -13.10
N THR A 12 1.32 2.93 -14.08
CA THR A 12 0.92 1.53 -14.21
C THR A 12 2.17 0.67 -14.31
N LEU A 13 2.26 -0.34 -13.46
CA LEU A 13 3.36 -1.30 -13.43
C LEU A 13 2.86 -2.68 -13.87
N PRO A 14 3.29 -3.22 -15.01
CA PRO A 14 3.04 -4.61 -15.36
C PRO A 14 3.82 -5.54 -14.41
N MET A 15 3.12 -6.37 -13.66
CA MET A 15 3.71 -7.39 -12.78
C MET A 15 2.74 -8.52 -12.48
N ARG A 16 3.25 -9.74 -12.36
CA ARG A 16 2.44 -10.94 -12.06
C ARG A 16 1.19 -11.08 -12.92
N HIS A 17 1.29 -10.80 -14.22
CA HIS A 17 0.19 -10.81 -15.21
C HIS A 17 -0.91 -9.77 -14.95
N LEU A 18 -0.65 -8.78 -14.10
CA LEU A 18 -1.53 -7.65 -13.82
C LEU A 18 -0.89 -6.35 -14.30
N ASN A 19 -1.74 -5.37 -14.60
CA ASN A 19 -1.37 -3.98 -14.73
C ASN A 19 -1.71 -3.29 -13.43
N TYR A 20 -0.71 -3.12 -12.58
CA TYR A 20 -0.87 -2.57 -11.23
C TYR A 20 -0.88 -1.06 -11.28
N HIS A 21 -1.97 -0.44 -10.84
CA HIS A 21 -2.06 1.01 -10.71
C HIS A 21 -1.39 1.47 -9.41
N VAL A 22 -0.56 2.52 -9.50
CA VAL A 22 0.08 3.15 -8.35
C VAL A 22 -0.12 4.66 -8.43
N ARG A 23 -0.60 5.24 -7.35
CA ARG A 23 -0.73 6.67 -7.17
C ARG A 23 0.48 7.24 -6.46
N HIS A 24 0.92 8.40 -6.89
CA HIS A 24 2.12 9.06 -6.38
C HIS A 24 1.83 10.49 -5.96
N TRP A 25 2.46 10.94 -4.88
CA TRP A 25 2.48 12.34 -4.45
C TRP A 25 3.91 12.74 -4.09
N GLY A 26 4.14 14.05 -4.13
CA GLY A 26 5.45 14.63 -3.82
C GLY A 26 6.49 14.39 -4.90
N PRO A 27 7.76 14.67 -4.61
CA PRO A 27 8.87 14.50 -5.55
C PRO A 27 9.21 13.01 -5.78
N ASP A 28 9.81 12.70 -6.91
CA ASP A 28 10.25 11.33 -7.23
C ASP A 28 11.44 10.88 -6.39
N THR A 29 12.20 11.84 -5.88
CA THR A 29 13.32 11.63 -4.95
C THR A 29 13.13 12.49 -3.70
N SER A 30 13.48 11.95 -2.53
CA SER A 30 13.37 12.66 -1.26
C SER A 30 14.49 12.23 -0.32
N PRO A 31 15.02 13.13 0.54
CA PRO A 31 15.94 12.73 1.61
C PRO A 31 15.24 11.91 2.70
N LEU A 32 13.91 11.96 2.75
CA LEU A 32 13.11 11.15 3.66
C LEU A 32 12.79 9.79 3.02
N PRO A 33 12.72 8.71 3.80
CA PRO A 33 12.27 7.40 3.31
C PRO A 33 10.92 7.49 2.61
N THR A 34 10.75 6.72 1.55
CA THR A 34 9.47 6.63 0.83
C THR A 34 8.34 6.24 1.79
N LEU A 35 7.23 6.96 1.73
CA LEU A 35 6.01 6.62 2.45
C LEU A 35 5.10 5.79 1.55
N VAL A 36 4.73 4.61 2.02
CA VAL A 36 3.85 3.69 1.30
C VAL A 36 2.52 3.59 2.05
N LEU A 37 1.42 3.82 1.33
CA LEU A 37 0.07 3.85 1.88
C LEU A 37 -0.75 2.70 1.29
N LEU A 38 -1.25 1.81 2.14
CA LEU A 38 -1.96 0.60 1.78
C LEU A 38 -3.43 0.68 2.19
N HIS A 39 -4.33 0.74 1.21
CA HIS A 39 -5.77 0.87 1.45
C HIS A 39 -6.42 -0.41 1.97
N GLY A 40 -7.61 -0.29 2.55
CA GLY A 40 -8.43 -1.38 3.05
C GLY A 40 -9.20 -2.12 1.96
N TRP A 41 -9.99 -3.11 2.37
CA TRP A 41 -10.88 -3.82 1.48
C TRP A 41 -12.00 -2.89 1.00
N MET A 42 -12.40 -3.04 -0.26
CA MET A 42 -13.41 -2.20 -0.93
C MET A 42 -13.05 -0.70 -0.94
N ASP A 43 -11.76 -0.40 -0.97
CA ASP A 43 -11.22 0.95 -1.02
C ASP A 43 -10.21 1.08 -2.16
N VAL A 44 -9.61 2.26 -2.33
CA VAL A 44 -8.66 2.59 -3.39
C VAL A 44 -7.58 3.57 -2.89
N SER A 45 -6.47 3.64 -3.58
CA SER A 45 -5.38 4.58 -3.27
C SER A 45 -5.81 6.05 -3.19
N ALA A 46 -6.84 6.43 -3.93
CA ALA A 46 -7.34 7.80 -3.97
C ALA A 46 -7.88 8.30 -2.62
N SER A 47 -8.35 7.39 -1.75
CA SER A 47 -8.87 7.74 -0.41
C SER A 47 -7.82 8.40 0.47
N TYR A 48 -6.54 8.15 0.20
CA TYR A 48 -5.45 8.77 0.93
C TYR A 48 -5.21 10.26 0.58
N GLN A 49 -5.91 10.83 -0.39
CA GLN A 49 -5.72 12.24 -0.75
C GLN A 49 -5.85 13.19 0.44
N PHE A 50 -6.85 12.96 1.30
CA PHE A 50 -7.06 13.79 2.49
C PHE A 50 -5.93 13.67 3.51
N THR A 51 -5.43 12.45 3.70
CA THR A 51 -4.28 12.18 4.58
C THR A 51 -3.03 12.86 4.04
N VAL A 52 -2.78 12.74 2.73
CA VAL A 52 -1.60 13.34 2.09
C VAL A 52 -1.64 14.86 2.18
N ASP A 53 -2.81 15.47 1.96
CA ASP A 53 -2.96 16.92 2.07
C ASP A 53 -2.71 17.44 3.50
N ALA A 54 -2.97 16.62 4.51
CA ALA A 54 -2.73 16.96 5.92
C ALA A 54 -1.26 16.77 6.35
N LEU A 55 -0.44 16.05 5.60
CA LEU A 55 0.97 15.85 5.97
C LEU A 55 1.79 17.12 5.86
N GLN A 56 2.56 17.42 6.91
CA GLN A 56 3.40 18.62 6.97
C GLN A 56 4.67 18.49 6.13
N GLN A 57 5.22 17.29 6.06
CA GLN A 57 6.50 17.05 5.38
C GLN A 57 6.29 16.70 3.91
N GLU A 58 7.04 17.39 3.05
CA GLU A 58 7.14 17.01 1.66
C GLU A 58 8.06 15.80 1.53
N ARG A 59 7.56 14.71 0.95
CA ARG A 59 8.29 13.47 0.74
C ARG A 59 7.68 12.67 -0.40
N ARG A 60 8.42 11.71 -0.90
CA ARG A 60 7.90 10.76 -1.87
C ARG A 60 6.86 9.86 -1.21
N ILE A 61 5.66 9.77 -1.81
CA ILE A 61 4.55 8.96 -1.32
C ILE A 61 4.03 8.11 -2.48
N ILE A 62 3.82 6.83 -2.24
CA ILE A 62 3.20 5.90 -3.18
C ILE A 62 2.06 5.14 -2.51
N ALA A 63 1.01 4.88 -3.28
CA ALA A 63 -0.13 4.09 -2.85
C ALA A 63 -0.64 3.23 -4.02
N PRO A 64 -0.48 1.90 -3.96
CA PRO A 64 -1.07 1.02 -4.95
C PRO A 64 -2.58 0.90 -4.78
N ASP A 65 -3.29 0.67 -5.87
CA ASP A 65 -4.59 0.02 -5.81
C ASP A 65 -4.35 -1.49 -5.77
N TRP A 66 -4.82 -2.16 -4.72
CA TRP A 66 -4.63 -3.58 -4.59
C TRP A 66 -5.26 -4.38 -5.74
N ARG A 67 -4.73 -5.59 -6.04
CA ARG A 67 -5.36 -6.54 -6.97
C ARG A 67 -6.84 -6.69 -6.65
N GLY A 68 -7.70 -6.61 -7.65
CA GLY A 68 -9.15 -6.66 -7.49
C GLY A 68 -9.81 -5.34 -7.12
N PHE A 69 -9.07 -4.24 -6.98
CA PHE A 69 -9.59 -2.93 -6.60
C PHE A 69 -9.09 -1.81 -7.51
N GLY A 70 -9.85 -0.72 -7.52
CA GLY A 70 -9.47 0.53 -8.19
C GLY A 70 -9.15 0.38 -9.67
N LEU A 71 -8.02 0.92 -10.09
CA LEU A 71 -7.54 0.91 -11.48
C LEU A 71 -6.56 -0.22 -11.79
N THR A 72 -6.20 -1.05 -10.80
CA THR A 72 -5.43 -2.27 -11.04
C THR A 72 -6.28 -3.28 -11.80
N SER A 73 -5.71 -3.92 -12.82
CA SER A 73 -6.43 -4.90 -13.62
C SER A 73 -6.90 -6.10 -12.78
N SER A 74 -8.04 -6.67 -13.15
CA SER A 74 -8.54 -7.89 -12.50
C SER A 74 -7.67 -9.10 -12.84
N ALA A 75 -7.36 -9.91 -11.84
CA ALA A 75 -6.66 -11.17 -12.02
C ALA A 75 -7.53 -12.27 -12.63
N GLN A 76 -8.83 -12.03 -12.86
CA GLN A 76 -9.81 -13.03 -13.29
C GLN A 76 -9.80 -14.29 -12.40
N ALA A 77 -9.51 -14.08 -11.11
CA ALA A 77 -9.49 -15.13 -10.10
C ALA A 77 -10.78 -15.07 -9.28
N ASP A 78 -11.21 -16.21 -8.78
CA ASP A 78 -12.38 -16.33 -7.93
C ASP A 78 -12.08 -16.05 -6.44
N HIS A 79 -10.81 -15.89 -6.10
CA HIS A 79 -10.35 -15.59 -4.74
C HIS A 79 -9.02 -14.83 -4.75
N TYR A 80 -8.72 -14.18 -3.62
CA TYR A 80 -7.45 -13.52 -3.33
C TYR A 80 -6.98 -13.89 -1.92
N PHE A 81 -5.73 -14.32 -1.79
CA PHE A 81 -5.12 -14.65 -0.51
C PHE A 81 -4.18 -13.55 -0.03
N PHE A 82 -3.95 -13.47 1.27
CA PHE A 82 -2.99 -12.53 1.83
C PHE A 82 -1.58 -12.72 1.27
N ALA A 83 -1.19 -13.97 0.96
CA ALA A 83 0.09 -14.26 0.32
C ALA A 83 0.26 -13.57 -1.05
N ASP A 84 -0.82 -13.38 -1.81
CA ASP A 84 -0.78 -12.65 -3.07
C ASP A 84 -0.50 -11.16 -2.85
N TYR A 85 -1.14 -10.55 -1.87
CA TYR A 85 -0.89 -9.14 -1.51
C TYR A 85 0.53 -8.92 -1.00
N LEU A 86 1.08 -9.88 -0.22
CA LEU A 86 2.48 -9.81 0.25
C LEU A 86 3.46 -9.86 -0.93
N ALA A 87 3.26 -10.78 -1.86
CA ALA A 87 4.10 -10.90 -3.04
C ALA A 87 3.97 -9.68 -3.96
N ASP A 88 2.78 -9.13 -4.11
CA ASP A 88 2.57 -7.89 -4.87
C ASP A 88 3.30 -6.72 -4.23
N LEU A 89 3.19 -6.57 -2.90
CA LEU A 89 3.87 -5.50 -2.17
C LEU A 89 5.39 -5.61 -2.30
N ASP A 90 5.95 -6.82 -2.17
CA ASP A 90 7.39 -7.04 -2.32
C ASP A 90 7.89 -6.60 -3.70
N LEU A 91 7.22 -7.00 -4.77
CA LEU A 91 7.55 -6.60 -6.13
C LEU A 91 7.37 -5.09 -6.39
N LEU A 92 6.32 -4.48 -5.84
CA LEU A 92 6.10 -3.04 -5.92
C LEU A 92 7.26 -2.28 -5.26
N LEU A 93 7.67 -2.72 -4.07
CA LEU A 93 8.78 -2.08 -3.35
C LEU A 93 10.12 -2.30 -4.03
N ASP A 94 10.35 -3.47 -4.64
CA ASP A 94 11.56 -3.71 -5.42
C ASP A 94 11.65 -2.79 -6.65
N HIS A 95 10.51 -2.43 -7.23
CA HIS A 95 10.46 -1.51 -8.37
C HIS A 95 10.59 -0.05 -7.95
N TYR A 96 9.79 0.41 -6.97
CA TYR A 96 9.68 1.84 -6.63
C TYR A 96 10.65 2.30 -5.56
N ALA A 97 11.12 1.41 -4.70
CA ALA A 97 12.02 1.71 -3.58
C ALA A 97 13.07 0.59 -3.40
N PRO A 98 13.90 0.30 -4.46
CA PRO A 98 14.82 -0.83 -4.44
C PRO A 98 15.85 -0.67 -3.32
N GLY A 99 15.92 -1.68 -2.42
CA GLY A 99 16.85 -1.70 -1.30
C GLY A 99 16.58 -0.67 -0.19
N GLU A 100 15.51 0.10 -0.29
CA GLU A 100 15.14 1.12 0.69
C GLU A 100 14.33 0.50 1.84
N ALA A 101 14.62 0.94 3.07
CA ALA A 101 13.74 0.71 4.22
C ALA A 101 12.69 1.83 4.28
N ILE A 102 11.44 1.50 3.96
CA ILE A 102 10.33 2.43 3.77
C ILE A 102 9.57 2.71 5.07
N ASP A 103 8.77 3.79 5.07
CA ASP A 103 7.73 4.00 6.07
C ASP A 103 6.41 3.45 5.52
N LEU A 104 5.73 2.62 6.29
CA LEU A 104 4.55 1.88 5.85
C LEU A 104 3.32 2.26 6.69
N VAL A 105 2.26 2.65 6.03
CA VAL A 105 0.95 2.89 6.65
C VAL A 105 -0.07 1.99 5.98
N GLY A 106 -0.82 1.23 6.76
CA GLY A 106 -1.89 0.39 6.24
C GLY A 106 -3.19 0.59 7.01
N HIS A 107 -4.30 0.68 6.28
CA HIS A 107 -5.64 0.77 6.83
C HIS A 107 -6.38 -0.56 6.67
N SER A 108 -7.00 -1.06 7.73
CA SER A 108 -7.83 -2.28 7.73
C SER A 108 -7.09 -3.48 7.10
N MET A 109 -7.56 -4.01 5.98
CA MET A 109 -6.87 -5.08 5.23
C MET A 109 -5.42 -4.68 4.88
N GLY A 110 -5.19 -3.43 4.44
CA GLY A 110 -3.85 -2.91 4.19
C GLY A 110 -2.98 -2.89 5.44
N GLY A 111 -3.57 -2.65 6.62
CA GLY A 111 -2.89 -2.76 7.92
C GLY A 111 -2.47 -4.19 8.25
N ASN A 112 -3.32 -5.17 7.94
CA ASN A 112 -2.98 -6.59 8.09
C ASN A 112 -1.83 -6.99 7.16
N VAL A 113 -1.89 -6.60 5.89
CA VAL A 113 -0.81 -6.85 4.92
C VAL A 113 0.49 -6.18 5.39
N ALA A 114 0.42 -4.93 5.87
CA ALA A 114 1.58 -4.19 6.37
C ALA A 114 2.26 -4.89 7.55
N MET A 115 1.47 -5.38 8.52
CA MET A 115 2.00 -6.13 9.67
C MET A 115 2.66 -7.44 9.24
N MET A 116 1.98 -8.20 8.37
CA MET A 116 2.52 -9.45 7.84
C MET A 116 3.82 -9.20 7.06
N TYR A 117 3.84 -8.17 6.22
CA TYR A 117 5.02 -7.81 5.44
C TYR A 117 6.20 -7.42 6.34
N ALA A 118 5.97 -6.59 7.37
CA ALA A 118 6.99 -6.22 8.33
C ALA A 118 7.55 -7.43 9.12
N GLY A 119 6.74 -8.46 9.32
CA GLY A 119 7.18 -9.71 9.93
C GLY A 119 8.03 -10.59 9.01
N VAL A 120 7.75 -10.58 7.72
CA VAL A 120 8.46 -11.39 6.70
C VAL A 120 9.71 -10.68 6.17
N ARG A 121 9.64 -9.35 6.03
CA ARG A 121 10.71 -8.50 5.47
C ARG A 121 11.03 -7.33 6.40
N PRO A 122 11.46 -7.59 7.65
CA PRO A 122 11.68 -6.53 8.65
C PRO A 122 12.72 -5.50 8.20
N GLU A 123 13.70 -5.89 7.39
CA GLU A 123 14.73 -4.99 6.85
C GLU A 123 14.18 -3.96 5.85
N ARG A 124 13.00 -4.20 5.29
CA ARG A 124 12.34 -3.29 4.34
C ARG A 124 11.43 -2.27 5.00
N VAL A 125 11.16 -2.39 6.30
CA VAL A 125 10.21 -1.54 7.01
C VAL A 125 10.90 -0.79 8.15
N ARG A 126 11.07 0.52 7.98
CA ARG A 126 11.66 1.40 8.99
C ARG A 126 10.66 1.78 10.08
N LYS A 127 9.45 2.15 9.67
CA LYS A 127 8.34 2.51 10.56
C LYS A 127 7.04 1.92 10.00
N LEU A 128 6.20 1.44 10.90
CA LEU A 128 4.88 0.92 10.58
C LEU A 128 3.82 1.66 11.38
N VAL A 129 2.78 2.13 10.66
CA VAL A 129 1.54 2.63 11.27
C VAL A 129 0.40 1.73 10.79
N ASN A 130 -0.24 1.07 11.75
CA ASN A 130 -1.40 0.23 11.51
C ASN A 130 -2.67 0.97 11.94
N LEU A 131 -3.52 1.27 10.97
CA LEU A 131 -4.82 1.91 11.17
C LEU A 131 -5.91 0.84 11.09
N GLU A 132 -6.36 0.32 12.24
CA GLU A 132 -7.46 -0.66 12.37
C GLU A 132 -7.23 -2.02 11.68
N GLY A 133 -5.99 -2.41 11.42
CA GLY A 133 -5.65 -3.76 10.96
C GLY A 133 -5.47 -4.68 12.17
N PHE A 134 -6.51 -5.37 12.60
CA PHE A 134 -6.48 -6.20 13.82
C PHE A 134 -6.06 -7.64 13.60
N GLY A 135 -5.76 -8.02 12.36
CA GLY A 135 -5.50 -9.40 11.98
C GLY A 135 -6.78 -10.23 11.88
N LEU A 136 -6.62 -11.50 11.54
CA LEU A 136 -7.71 -12.44 11.57
C LEU A 136 -7.85 -13.00 13.00
N PRO A 137 -9.05 -13.02 13.57
CA PRO A 137 -9.25 -13.62 14.88
C PRO A 137 -8.84 -15.10 14.84
N ALA A 138 -8.12 -15.55 15.85
CA ALA A 138 -7.85 -16.97 16.01
C ALA A 138 -9.17 -17.71 16.11
N THR A 139 -9.50 -18.54 15.12
CA THR A 139 -10.62 -19.47 15.21
C THR A 139 -10.30 -20.49 16.29
N ARG A 140 -10.96 -20.39 17.46
CA ARG A 140 -10.92 -21.48 18.42
C ARG A 140 -11.71 -22.64 17.80
N PRO A 141 -11.21 -23.89 17.85
CA PRO A 141 -12.03 -25.04 17.52
C PRO A 141 -13.32 -24.96 18.34
N ALA A 142 -14.46 -25.21 17.71
CA ALA A 142 -15.72 -25.34 18.44
C ALA A 142 -15.53 -26.46 19.46
N GLN A 143 -15.76 -26.16 20.75
CA GLN A 143 -15.79 -27.13 21.81
C GLN A 143 -17.06 -27.95 21.71
#